data_0b321178bfcf559deea9d9d8e243613c
#
_entry.id   0b321178bfcf559deea9d9d8e243613c
#
_cell.length_a   1.000
_cell.length_b   1.000
_cell.length_c   1.000
_cell.angle_alpha   90.00
_cell.angle_beta   90.00
_cell.angle_gamma   90.00
#
_symmetry.space_group_name_H-M   'P 1'
#
loop_
_entity.id
_entity.type
_entity.pdbx_description
1 polymer ?
#
loop_
_entity_poly.entity_id
_entity_poly.type
_entity_poly.pdbx_seq_one_letter_code
_entity_poly.pdbx_strand_id
1 'polypeptide(L)'
;MSERLRSVARFARSVFQVFVNLGFRFASPQALRFHPLRGFWKDWNRSMPQITKERASELIDAMRDRKIVVLGDVMLDEFVWGEVTRISPEAPVPVVDIRRESVHLGGAANVLANVVALGAQACVVGVVGNDAAGERLRAGLKEASPSQNDDYLVVDNGRPSTTKTRIIAHNQLVVRADREQRTPVNGNTEKQILDSLRQALQQADAFVVSDYDKGVVTPRILADILPAAYARVPVLIDPKIRNFAHYRPASLITPNHHEALRLTNLEVDSDDGLHQAARAIRERLGCDAVLITRGDRGIMLLEGDHDPVFVATAAREVYDVTGAGDTVIATLAAALAAGATMLEAASLANHAAGIVVGKVGTATTSAAELLATF
;
A
#
# COMPACT_ATOMS: atom_id res chain seq x y z
N MET A 1 -39.83 13.25 -12.45
CA MET A 1 -38.72 12.77 -13.28
C MET A 1 -37.62 13.82 -13.19
N SER A 2 -36.54 13.54 -12.42
CA SER A 2 -35.55 14.56 -12.01
C SER A 2 -34.69 15.05 -13.19
N GLU A 3 -34.19 16.28 -13.10
CA GLU A 3 -33.29 16.88 -14.10
C GLU A 3 -32.07 16.04 -14.45
N ARG A 4 -31.57 15.24 -13.51
CA ARG A 4 -30.49 14.27 -13.72
C ARG A 4 -30.82 13.20 -14.78
N LEU A 5 -32.04 12.68 -14.81
CA LEU A 5 -32.48 11.73 -15.82
C LEU A 5 -32.57 12.32 -17.23
N ARG A 6 -32.90 13.62 -17.33
CA ARG A 6 -32.90 14.34 -18.61
C ARG A 6 -31.50 14.64 -19.14
N SER A 7 -30.53 14.83 -18.27
CA SER A 7 -29.10 15.02 -18.60
C SER A 7 -28.50 13.74 -19.17
N VAL A 8 -28.72 12.61 -18.51
CA VAL A 8 -28.22 11.29 -18.96
C VAL A 8 -28.83 10.88 -20.30
N ALA A 9 -30.13 11.16 -20.50
CA ALA A 9 -30.79 10.88 -21.78
C ALA A 9 -30.30 11.76 -22.94
N ARG A 10 -29.90 13.00 -22.67
CA ARG A 10 -29.25 13.89 -23.67
C ARG A 10 -27.85 13.43 -24.02
N PHE A 11 -27.06 13.00 -23.05
CA PHE A 11 -25.71 12.45 -23.28
C PHE A 11 -25.75 11.16 -24.09
N ALA A 12 -26.65 10.25 -23.76
CA ALA A 12 -26.85 9.01 -24.52
C ALA A 12 -27.26 9.25 -25.97
N ARG A 13 -28.10 10.25 -26.23
CA ARG A 13 -28.47 10.65 -27.60
C ARG A 13 -27.30 11.23 -28.39
N SER A 14 -26.45 12.03 -27.74
CA SER A 14 -25.26 12.61 -28.38
C SER A 14 -24.24 11.55 -28.76
N VAL A 15 -23.99 10.58 -27.88
CA VAL A 15 -23.09 9.45 -28.16
C VAL A 15 -23.64 8.57 -29.28
N PHE A 16 -24.94 8.28 -29.31
CA PHE A 16 -25.58 7.51 -30.37
C PHE A 16 -25.46 8.20 -31.74
N GLN A 17 -25.61 9.51 -31.80
CA GLN A 17 -25.49 10.30 -33.05
C GLN A 17 -24.05 10.28 -33.59
N VAL A 18 -23.04 10.24 -32.73
CA VAL A 18 -21.63 10.12 -33.15
C VAL A 18 -21.35 8.75 -33.77
N PHE A 19 -21.92 7.67 -33.23
CA PHE A 19 -21.76 6.34 -33.79
C PHE A 19 -22.46 6.15 -35.10
N VAL A 20 -23.64 6.77 -35.30
CA VAL A 20 -24.35 6.74 -36.59
C VAL A 20 -23.56 7.49 -37.65
N ASN A 21 -22.91 8.60 -37.32
CA ASN A 21 -22.07 9.37 -38.24
C ASN A 21 -20.76 8.66 -38.63
N LEU A 22 -20.32 7.66 -37.84
CA LEU A 22 -19.14 6.84 -38.09
C LEU A 22 -19.43 5.57 -38.92
N GLY A 23 -20.64 5.40 -39.41
CA GLY A 23 -21.01 4.33 -40.39
C GLY A 23 -21.24 2.95 -39.79
N PHE A 24 -21.42 2.83 -38.46
CA PHE A 24 -21.77 1.56 -37.84
C PHE A 24 -23.25 1.19 -38.12
N ARG A 25 -23.50 0.06 -38.79
CA ARG A 25 -24.84 -0.48 -38.98
C ARG A 25 -25.26 -1.25 -37.73
N PHE A 26 -26.21 -0.70 -36.99
CA PHE A 26 -26.89 -1.41 -35.93
C PHE A 26 -28.12 -2.17 -36.43
N ALA A 27 -28.35 -3.38 -35.91
CA ALA A 27 -29.58 -4.11 -36.12
C ALA A 27 -30.78 -3.31 -35.58
N SER A 28 -31.97 -3.57 -36.15
CA SER A 28 -33.18 -2.75 -35.93
C SER A 28 -33.55 -2.55 -34.47
N PRO A 29 -34.23 -1.43 -34.12
CA PRO A 29 -34.58 -1.05 -32.73
C PRO A 29 -35.50 -2.01 -31.98
N GLN A 30 -36.00 -3.06 -32.62
CA GLN A 30 -36.91 -4.02 -31.96
C GLN A 30 -36.20 -5.12 -31.12
N ALA A 31 -34.87 -5.21 -31.16
CA ALA A 31 -34.12 -6.22 -30.41
C ALA A 31 -33.73 -5.79 -28.98
N LEU A 32 -33.94 -4.53 -28.58
CA LEU A 32 -33.68 -4.03 -27.24
C LEU A 32 -34.96 -4.04 -26.38
N ARG A 33 -35.54 -5.21 -26.14
CA ARG A 33 -36.37 -5.41 -24.96
C ARG A 33 -35.45 -5.44 -23.74
N PHE A 34 -35.35 -4.31 -23.04
CA PHE A 34 -34.81 -4.24 -21.69
C PHE A 34 -35.65 -5.15 -20.80
N HIS A 35 -35.24 -6.37 -20.60
CA HIS A 35 -35.66 -7.12 -19.42
C HIS A 35 -35.05 -6.37 -18.21
N PRO A 36 -35.87 -5.94 -17.26
CA PRO A 36 -35.34 -5.39 -16.03
C PRO A 36 -34.64 -6.52 -15.28
N LEU A 37 -33.32 -6.53 -15.29
CA LEU A 37 -32.46 -7.34 -14.41
C LEU A 37 -32.66 -6.86 -12.94
N ARG A 38 -33.90 -6.84 -12.45
CA ARG A 38 -34.23 -6.57 -11.05
C ARG A 38 -33.90 -7.71 -10.11
N GLY A 39 -33.57 -8.90 -10.64
CA GLY A 39 -33.21 -10.07 -9.85
C GLY A 39 -31.72 -10.22 -9.56
N PHE A 40 -30.86 -9.77 -10.49
CA PHE A 40 -29.41 -9.97 -10.38
C PHE A 40 -28.72 -9.03 -9.39
N TRP A 41 -29.29 -7.87 -9.06
CA TRP A 41 -28.73 -6.90 -8.13
C TRP A 41 -29.08 -7.16 -6.65
N LYS A 42 -29.99 -8.04 -6.34
CA LYS A 42 -30.38 -8.38 -4.96
C LYS A 42 -29.49 -9.40 -4.29
N ASP A 43 -28.80 -10.24 -5.04
CA ASP A 43 -27.92 -11.28 -4.47
C ASP A 43 -26.45 -10.83 -4.34
N TRP A 44 -26.06 -9.70 -4.96
CA TRP A 44 -24.71 -9.11 -4.85
C TRP A 44 -24.52 -8.28 -3.59
N ASN A 45 -25.58 -7.93 -2.91
CA ASN A 45 -25.54 -7.32 -1.59
C ASN A 45 -25.68 -8.40 -0.50
N ARG A 46 -24.94 -9.52 -0.61
CA ARG A 46 -24.58 -10.26 0.58
C ARG A 46 -23.76 -9.28 1.40
N SER A 47 -24.46 -8.63 2.34
CA SER A 47 -23.83 -7.82 3.39
C SER A 47 -22.73 -8.69 3.98
N MET A 48 -21.47 -8.33 3.68
CA MET A 48 -20.33 -8.91 4.39
C MET A 48 -20.64 -8.83 5.88
N PRO A 49 -20.30 -9.81 6.69
CA PRO A 49 -20.28 -9.62 8.12
C PRO A 49 -19.33 -8.45 8.38
N GLN A 50 -19.91 -7.26 8.56
CA GLN A 50 -19.14 -6.10 8.98
C GLN A 50 -18.59 -6.49 10.35
N ILE A 51 -17.29 -6.30 10.53
CA ILE A 51 -16.68 -6.41 11.85
C ILE A 51 -17.45 -5.47 12.78
N THR A 52 -17.94 -5.98 13.92
CA THR A 52 -18.66 -5.14 14.86
C THR A 52 -17.68 -4.22 15.59
N LYS A 53 -18.19 -3.10 16.11
CA LYS A 53 -17.37 -2.16 16.89
C LYS A 53 -16.68 -2.81 18.08
N GLU A 54 -17.39 -3.72 18.75
CA GLU A 54 -16.88 -4.50 19.88
C GLU A 54 -15.68 -5.36 19.44
N ARG A 55 -15.85 -6.09 18.33
CA ARG A 55 -14.78 -6.94 17.78
C ARG A 55 -13.60 -6.12 17.28
N ALA A 56 -13.84 -4.97 16.63
CA ALA A 56 -12.79 -4.04 16.24
C ALA A 56 -12.01 -3.53 17.45
N SER A 57 -12.71 -3.16 18.55
CA SER A 57 -12.07 -2.74 19.80
C SER A 57 -11.21 -3.84 20.41
N GLU A 58 -11.70 -5.07 20.48
CA GLU A 58 -10.93 -6.22 20.99
C GLU A 58 -9.63 -6.43 20.19
N LEU A 59 -9.71 -6.39 18.85
CA LEU A 59 -8.54 -6.59 17.99
C LEU A 59 -7.55 -5.43 18.12
N ILE A 60 -8.03 -4.17 18.14
CA ILE A 60 -7.19 -2.99 18.30
C ILE A 60 -6.48 -3.01 19.65
N ASP A 61 -7.18 -3.38 20.72
CA ASP A 61 -6.56 -3.50 22.05
C ASP A 61 -5.53 -4.64 22.09
N ALA A 62 -5.79 -5.76 21.41
CA ALA A 62 -4.87 -6.90 21.32
C ALA A 62 -3.62 -6.59 20.45
N MET A 63 -3.62 -5.53 19.64
CA MET A 63 -2.44 -5.10 18.89
C MET A 63 -1.33 -4.55 19.80
N ARG A 64 -1.65 -3.98 20.95
CA ARG A 64 -0.71 -3.23 21.83
C ARG A 64 0.51 -4.04 22.24
N ASP A 65 0.36 -5.34 22.42
CA ASP A 65 1.44 -6.22 22.88
C ASP A 65 2.14 -6.95 21.74
N ARG A 66 1.75 -6.67 20.48
CA ARG A 66 2.29 -7.36 19.31
C ARG A 66 3.51 -6.66 18.77
N LYS A 67 4.49 -7.46 18.33
CA LYS A 67 5.76 -7.02 17.79
C LYS A 67 5.86 -7.36 16.31
N ILE A 68 5.92 -6.34 15.47
CA ILE A 68 6.00 -6.47 14.02
C ILE A 68 7.43 -6.17 13.56
N VAL A 69 8.02 -7.09 12.82
CA VAL A 69 9.32 -6.90 12.19
C VAL A 69 9.10 -6.54 10.73
N VAL A 70 9.74 -5.47 10.27
CA VAL A 70 9.65 -5.00 8.88
C VAL A 70 11.04 -5.14 8.24
N LEU A 71 11.13 -5.81 7.10
CA LEU A 71 12.29 -5.75 6.19
C LEU A 71 11.93 -4.86 5.02
N GLY A 72 12.76 -3.91 4.65
CA GLY A 72 12.50 -3.19 3.40
C GLY A 72 13.35 -1.96 3.15
N ASP A 73 12.97 -1.27 2.09
CA ASP A 73 13.62 -0.04 1.66
C ASP A 73 13.11 1.15 2.49
N VAL A 74 13.95 1.63 3.41
CA VAL A 74 13.67 2.84 4.20
C VAL A 74 14.00 4.09 3.41
N MET A 75 13.20 5.14 3.56
CA MET A 75 13.42 6.40 2.86
C MET A 75 12.87 7.60 3.63
N LEU A 76 13.33 8.81 3.25
CA LEU A 76 12.72 10.06 3.67
C LEU A 76 11.83 10.61 2.55
N ASP A 77 10.61 10.95 2.90
CA ASP A 77 9.72 11.77 2.10
C ASP A 77 9.83 13.22 2.55
N GLU A 78 10.44 14.06 1.72
CA GLU A 78 10.63 15.48 1.97
C GLU A 78 9.63 16.29 1.17
N PHE A 79 8.96 17.22 1.84
CA PHE A 79 8.01 18.12 1.22
C PHE A 79 8.50 19.57 1.39
N VAL A 80 8.62 20.26 0.27
CA VAL A 80 9.04 21.66 0.19
C VAL A 80 7.87 22.45 -0.39
N TRP A 81 7.22 23.26 0.44
CA TRP A 81 6.12 24.11 0.01
C TRP A 81 6.60 25.53 -0.25
N GLY A 82 6.15 26.10 -1.34
CA GLY A 82 6.48 27.46 -1.72
C GLY A 82 5.46 28.12 -2.62
N GLU A 83 5.87 29.28 -3.13
CA GLU A 83 5.10 30.08 -4.07
C GLU A 83 5.91 30.28 -5.33
N VAL A 84 5.25 30.25 -6.48
CA VAL A 84 5.84 30.61 -7.78
C VAL A 84 5.34 31.99 -8.16
N THR A 85 6.23 33.00 -8.11
CA THR A 85 5.90 34.38 -8.46
C THR A 85 6.59 34.85 -9.72
N ARG A 86 7.58 34.10 -10.22
CA ARG A 86 8.37 34.45 -11.40
C ARG A 86 8.92 33.24 -12.13
N ILE A 87 9.25 33.43 -13.38
CA ILE A 87 10.05 32.50 -14.19
C ILE A 87 11.53 32.88 -14.05
N SER A 88 12.41 31.87 -14.02
CA SER A 88 13.86 32.08 -13.95
C SER A 88 14.37 32.83 -15.20
N PRO A 89 15.30 33.79 -15.04
CA PRO A 89 16.00 34.37 -16.18
C PRO A 89 16.99 33.40 -16.84
N GLU A 90 17.38 32.31 -16.17
CA GLU A 90 18.38 31.35 -16.65
C GLU A 90 17.77 30.29 -17.57
N ALA A 91 16.46 29.95 -17.37
CA ALA A 91 15.74 28.97 -18.16
C ALA A 91 14.22 29.17 -18.00
N PRO A 92 13.36 28.66 -18.91
CA PRO A 92 11.91 28.80 -18.82
C PRO A 92 11.31 27.85 -17.75
N VAL A 93 11.80 27.95 -16.51
CA VAL A 93 11.36 27.17 -15.35
C VAL A 93 10.89 28.09 -14.23
N PRO A 94 9.89 27.67 -13.43
CA PRO A 94 9.42 28.44 -12.28
C PRO A 94 10.50 28.56 -11.20
N VAL A 95 10.58 29.70 -10.53
CA VAL A 95 11.33 29.89 -9.29
C VAL A 95 10.36 29.70 -8.12
N VAL A 96 10.65 28.73 -7.26
CA VAL A 96 9.84 28.44 -6.08
C VAL A 96 10.47 29.13 -4.87
N ASP A 97 9.77 30.11 -4.31
CA ASP A 97 10.15 30.74 -3.04
C ASP A 97 9.66 29.86 -1.88
N ILE A 98 10.59 29.17 -1.22
CA ILE A 98 10.30 28.20 -0.17
C ILE A 98 9.70 28.89 1.06
N ARG A 99 8.57 28.38 1.57
CA ARG A 99 7.88 28.88 2.75
C ARG A 99 7.90 27.89 3.92
N ARG A 100 7.85 26.61 3.62
CA ARG A 100 7.81 25.55 4.62
C ARG A 100 8.44 24.28 4.10
N GLU A 101 9.09 23.55 4.98
CA GLU A 101 9.59 22.21 4.71
C GLU A 101 9.07 21.23 5.77
N SER A 102 8.87 20.00 5.39
CA SER A 102 8.66 18.90 6.34
C SER A 102 9.30 17.63 5.83
N VAL A 103 9.59 16.73 6.74
CA VAL A 103 10.22 15.44 6.47
C VAL A 103 9.45 14.37 7.20
N HIS A 104 9.17 13.30 6.48
CA HIS A 104 8.41 12.17 6.97
C HIS A 104 9.15 10.88 6.71
N LEU A 105 8.90 9.86 7.53
CA LEU A 105 9.34 8.50 7.27
C LEU A 105 8.56 7.94 6.08
N GLY A 106 9.26 7.31 5.11
CA GLY A 106 8.67 6.73 3.90
C GLY A 106 9.08 5.27 3.70
N GLY A 107 8.38 4.55 2.82
CA GLY A 107 8.58 3.15 2.55
C GLY A 107 8.49 2.27 3.80
N ALA A 108 9.42 1.36 4.00
CA ALA A 108 9.43 0.47 5.17
C ALA A 108 9.43 1.23 6.50
N ALA A 109 10.00 2.45 6.55
CA ALA A 109 9.95 3.30 7.74
C ALA A 109 8.54 3.85 7.99
N ASN A 110 7.74 4.12 6.95
CA ASN A 110 6.34 4.51 7.09
C ASN A 110 5.47 3.33 7.56
N VAL A 111 5.77 2.09 7.11
CA VAL A 111 5.10 0.89 7.65
C VAL A 111 5.30 0.80 9.16
N LEU A 112 6.55 0.97 9.65
CA LEU A 112 6.84 1.01 11.09
C LEU A 112 6.01 2.10 11.80
N ALA A 113 6.01 3.33 11.27
CA ALA A 113 5.28 4.45 11.87
C ALA A 113 3.77 4.17 11.98
N ASN A 114 3.17 3.54 10.97
CA ASN A 114 1.77 3.14 10.98
C ASN A 114 1.49 2.03 12.03
N VAL A 115 2.35 1.02 12.14
CA VAL A 115 2.22 -0.03 13.17
C VAL A 115 2.23 0.59 14.57
N VAL A 116 3.18 1.49 14.83
CA VAL A 116 3.31 2.14 16.17
C VAL A 116 2.13 3.07 16.45
N ALA A 117 1.63 3.79 15.45
CA ALA A 117 0.45 4.65 15.60
C ALA A 117 -0.81 3.86 15.97
N LEU A 118 -0.92 2.59 15.54
CA LEU A 118 -1.98 1.66 15.94
C LEU A 118 -1.78 1.10 17.36
N GLY A 119 -0.65 1.40 18.02
CA GLY A 119 -0.34 0.98 19.38
C GLY A 119 0.49 -0.30 19.49
N ALA A 120 0.84 -0.94 18.38
CA ALA A 120 1.72 -2.11 18.37
C ALA A 120 3.20 -1.70 18.44
N GLN A 121 4.08 -2.66 18.73
CA GLN A 121 5.52 -2.48 18.68
C GLN A 121 6.03 -2.82 17.28
N ALA A 122 7.01 -2.06 16.78
CA ALA A 122 7.64 -2.35 15.52
C ALA A 122 9.13 -2.08 15.50
N CYS A 123 9.87 -2.83 14.70
CA CYS A 123 11.22 -2.50 14.30
C CYS A 123 11.39 -2.72 12.79
N VAL A 124 12.28 -1.95 12.16
CA VAL A 124 12.60 -2.07 10.74
C VAL A 124 14.07 -2.46 10.56
N VAL A 125 14.29 -3.47 9.74
CA VAL A 125 15.62 -3.86 9.24
C VAL A 125 15.74 -3.33 7.82
N GLY A 126 16.72 -2.46 7.59
CA GLY A 126 16.91 -1.77 6.31
C GLY A 126 18.33 -1.28 6.11
N VAL A 127 18.54 -0.50 5.06
CA VAL A 127 19.87 0.05 4.72
C VAL A 127 19.79 1.54 4.59
N VAL A 128 20.76 2.23 5.14
CA VAL A 128 20.98 3.67 5.00
C VAL A 128 22.39 3.95 4.51
N GLY A 129 22.57 5.09 3.84
CA GLY A 129 23.89 5.61 3.53
C GLY A 129 24.58 6.23 4.73
N ASN A 130 25.86 6.47 4.62
CA ASN A 130 26.62 7.27 5.58
C ASN A 130 26.52 8.76 5.22
N ASP A 131 25.31 9.31 5.36
CA ASP A 131 24.95 10.67 4.99
C ASP A 131 23.91 11.29 5.94
N ALA A 132 23.70 12.61 5.82
CA ALA A 132 22.76 13.33 6.68
C ALA A 132 21.31 12.80 6.62
N ALA A 133 20.89 12.25 5.47
CA ALA A 133 19.59 11.64 5.33
C ALA A 133 19.49 10.32 6.11
N GLY A 134 20.58 9.53 6.15
CA GLY A 134 20.68 8.33 6.96
C GLY A 134 20.64 8.63 8.47
N GLU A 135 21.31 9.69 8.91
CA GLU A 135 21.24 10.14 10.31
C GLU A 135 19.81 10.56 10.69
N ARG A 136 19.14 11.32 9.80
CA ARG A 136 17.74 11.73 10.01
C ARG A 136 16.79 10.55 10.06
N LEU A 137 16.98 9.53 9.19
CA LEU A 137 16.21 8.29 9.21
C LEU A 137 16.37 7.55 10.55
N ARG A 138 17.61 7.40 11.04
CA ARG A 138 17.90 6.74 12.33
C ARG A 138 17.20 7.48 13.47
N ALA A 139 17.36 8.79 13.52
CA ALA A 139 16.74 9.62 14.55
C ALA A 139 15.21 9.51 14.52
N GLY A 140 14.59 9.65 13.34
CA GLY A 140 13.15 9.57 13.19
C GLY A 140 12.57 8.20 13.52
N LEU A 141 13.26 7.11 13.16
CA LEU A 141 12.85 5.75 13.51
C LEU A 141 12.94 5.48 15.01
N LYS A 142 13.99 5.99 15.67
CA LYS A 142 14.15 5.86 17.11
C LYS A 142 13.10 6.67 17.89
N GLU A 143 12.75 7.85 17.40
CA GLU A 143 11.67 8.65 17.95
C GLU A 143 10.30 7.97 17.76
N ALA A 144 10.06 7.42 16.56
CA ALA A 144 8.80 6.74 16.26
C ALA A 144 8.64 5.43 17.04
N SER A 145 9.71 4.66 17.23
CA SER A 145 9.65 3.35 17.90
C SER A 145 10.80 3.15 18.89
N PRO A 146 10.52 3.15 20.20
CA PRO A 146 11.51 2.80 21.21
C PRO A 146 12.08 1.37 21.07
N SER A 147 11.36 0.47 20.38
CA SER A 147 11.79 -0.90 20.08
C SER A 147 12.82 -0.99 18.94
N GLN A 148 13.05 0.12 18.22
CA GLN A 148 14.03 0.17 17.14
C GLN A 148 15.45 0.07 17.70
N ASN A 149 16.18 -0.96 17.26
CA ASN A 149 17.61 -1.11 17.53
C ASN A 149 18.42 -0.42 16.42
N ASP A 150 19.44 0.36 16.79
CA ASP A 150 20.30 1.06 15.82
C ASP A 150 21.01 0.09 14.88
N ASP A 151 21.35 -1.13 15.34
CA ASP A 151 22.01 -2.17 14.54
C ASP A 151 21.11 -2.78 13.44
N TYR A 152 19.81 -2.53 13.48
CA TYR A 152 18.88 -2.97 12.46
C TYR A 152 18.91 -2.09 11.19
N LEU A 153 19.54 -0.92 11.26
CA LEU A 153 19.82 -0.08 10.11
C LEU A 153 21.29 -0.21 9.70
N VAL A 154 21.51 -1.08 8.74
CA VAL A 154 22.84 -1.34 8.21
C VAL A 154 23.33 -0.11 7.40
N VAL A 155 24.56 0.35 7.70
CA VAL A 155 25.19 1.44 6.94
C VAL A 155 25.92 0.87 5.74
N ASP A 156 25.55 1.31 4.54
CA ASP A 156 26.28 1.02 3.32
C ASP A 156 26.93 2.30 2.78
N ASN A 157 28.26 2.39 2.89
CA ASN A 157 29.01 3.56 2.41
C ASN A 157 29.01 3.70 0.88
N GLY A 158 28.59 2.67 0.16
CA GLY A 158 28.56 2.66 -1.30
C GLY A 158 27.28 3.22 -1.90
N ARG A 159 26.30 3.62 -1.08
CA ARG A 159 25.01 4.12 -1.56
C ARG A 159 24.51 5.33 -0.76
N PRO A 160 23.74 6.24 -1.38
CA PRO A 160 23.02 7.28 -0.66
C PRO A 160 21.81 6.68 0.09
N SER A 161 21.43 7.28 1.20
CA SER A 161 20.10 7.08 1.78
C SER A 161 19.03 7.53 0.78
N THR A 162 17.96 6.76 0.66
CA THR A 162 16.88 7.10 -0.28
C THR A 162 16.09 8.30 0.22
N THR A 163 15.98 9.33 -0.62
CA THR A 163 15.14 10.51 -0.35
C THR A 163 14.24 10.81 -1.55
N LYS A 164 13.03 11.26 -1.28
CA LYS A 164 12.05 11.71 -2.29
C LYS A 164 11.58 13.10 -1.93
N THR A 165 12.18 14.10 -2.58
CA THR A 165 11.85 15.52 -2.35
C THR A 165 10.76 15.97 -3.29
N ARG A 166 9.61 16.36 -2.75
CA ARG A 166 8.44 16.89 -3.48
C ARG A 166 8.39 18.41 -3.32
N ILE A 167 8.54 19.13 -4.41
CA ILE A 167 8.41 20.59 -4.43
C ILE A 167 7.00 20.93 -4.86
N ILE A 168 6.27 21.61 -3.98
CA ILE A 168 4.85 21.92 -4.12
C ILE A 168 4.67 23.43 -4.10
N ALA A 169 3.98 23.97 -5.10
CA ALA A 169 3.60 25.38 -5.15
C ALA A 169 2.12 25.50 -5.52
N HIS A 170 1.39 26.41 -4.89
CA HIS A 170 -0.04 26.61 -5.10
C HIS A 170 -0.86 25.30 -5.00
N ASN A 171 -0.51 24.44 -4.04
CA ASN A 171 -1.09 23.10 -3.83
C ASN A 171 -0.94 22.12 -5.01
N GLN A 172 0.03 22.36 -5.90
CA GLN A 172 0.34 21.48 -7.02
C GLN A 172 1.79 21.01 -6.95
N LEU A 173 2.02 19.73 -7.28
CA LEU A 173 3.35 19.17 -7.39
C LEU A 173 4.06 19.79 -8.62
N VAL A 174 5.11 20.57 -8.38
CA VAL A 174 5.93 21.19 -9.44
C VAL A 174 6.93 20.19 -9.98
N VAL A 175 7.67 19.52 -9.08
CA VAL A 175 8.66 18.49 -9.42
C VAL A 175 8.90 17.57 -8.22
N ARG A 176 9.29 16.32 -8.52
CA ARG A 176 9.84 15.39 -7.54
C ARG A 176 11.27 15.05 -7.88
N ALA A 177 12.18 15.26 -6.94
CA ALA A 177 13.58 14.90 -7.06
C ALA A 177 13.87 13.68 -6.18
N ASP A 178 14.28 12.57 -6.80
CA ASP A 178 14.57 11.31 -6.11
C ASP A 178 16.09 11.11 -6.05
N ARG A 179 16.62 10.90 -4.84
CA ARG A 179 17.99 10.42 -4.62
C ARG A 179 17.88 8.95 -4.18
N GLU A 180 18.24 8.03 -5.05
CA GLU A 180 18.07 6.60 -4.79
C GLU A 180 19.08 5.77 -5.57
N GLN A 181 19.31 4.55 -5.08
CA GLN A 181 20.07 3.53 -5.79
C GLN A 181 19.26 2.24 -5.83
N ARG A 182 19.18 1.61 -7.01
CA ARG A 182 18.38 0.39 -7.23
C ARG A 182 19.21 -0.88 -7.33
N THR A 183 20.54 -0.77 -7.29
CA THR A 183 21.41 -1.94 -7.31
C THR A 183 21.21 -2.74 -6.01
N PRO A 184 21.15 -4.07 -6.09
CA PRO A 184 21.10 -4.91 -4.90
C PRO A 184 22.25 -4.59 -3.93
N VAL A 185 21.99 -4.71 -2.63
CA VAL A 185 23.03 -4.62 -1.60
C VAL A 185 24.11 -5.67 -1.81
N ASN A 186 25.33 -5.37 -1.39
CA ASN A 186 26.45 -6.30 -1.55
C ASN A 186 26.41 -7.43 -0.52
N GLY A 187 27.24 -8.48 -0.71
CA GLY A 187 27.23 -9.67 0.13
C GLY A 187 27.52 -9.42 1.61
N ASN A 188 28.32 -8.41 1.95
CA ASN A 188 28.57 -8.04 3.35
C ASN A 188 27.35 -7.36 3.98
N THR A 189 26.75 -6.43 3.27
CA THR A 189 25.52 -5.77 3.69
C THR A 189 24.35 -6.77 3.80
N GLU A 190 24.23 -7.71 2.84
CA GLU A 190 23.25 -8.80 2.93
C GLU A 190 23.43 -9.64 4.19
N LYS A 191 24.68 -9.99 4.53
CA LYS A 191 24.97 -10.77 5.75
C LYS A 191 24.53 -10.02 7.00
N GLN A 192 24.84 -8.74 7.10
CA GLN A 192 24.43 -7.93 8.25
C GLN A 192 22.90 -7.82 8.35
N ILE A 193 22.20 -7.65 7.23
CA ILE A 193 20.73 -7.66 7.19
C ILE A 193 20.19 -9.01 7.70
N LEU A 194 20.74 -10.13 7.23
CA LEU A 194 20.32 -11.46 7.64
C LEU A 194 20.52 -11.69 9.15
N ASP A 195 21.66 -11.27 9.68
CA ASP A 195 21.97 -11.40 11.11
C ASP A 195 21.00 -10.55 11.96
N SER A 196 20.72 -9.30 11.53
CA SER A 196 19.73 -8.41 12.18
C SER A 196 18.32 -8.99 12.12
N LEU A 197 17.91 -9.55 10.95
CA LEU A 197 16.59 -10.17 10.80
C LEU A 197 16.43 -11.40 11.68
N ARG A 198 17.43 -12.28 11.75
CA ARG A 198 17.40 -13.45 12.61
C ARG A 198 17.23 -13.07 14.08
N GLN A 199 17.91 -12.01 14.52
CA GLN A 199 17.75 -11.47 15.86
C GLN A 199 16.35 -10.88 16.08
N ALA A 200 15.89 -10.00 15.20
CA ALA A 200 14.60 -9.32 15.32
C ALA A 200 13.42 -10.31 15.33
N LEU A 201 13.47 -11.33 14.45
CA LEU A 201 12.42 -12.32 14.29
C LEU A 201 12.24 -13.26 15.49
N GLN A 202 13.18 -13.33 16.43
CA GLN A 202 13.06 -14.22 17.61
C GLN A 202 11.81 -13.92 18.44
N GLN A 203 11.37 -12.69 18.49
CA GLN A 203 10.24 -12.22 19.29
C GLN A 203 9.11 -11.61 18.43
N ALA A 204 9.12 -11.86 17.14
CA ALA A 204 8.11 -11.32 16.23
C ALA A 204 6.79 -12.07 16.35
N ASP A 205 5.67 -11.33 16.26
CA ASP A 205 4.30 -11.84 16.10
C ASP A 205 3.82 -11.75 14.64
N ALA A 206 4.46 -10.92 13.81
CA ALA A 206 4.29 -10.91 12.35
C ALA A 206 5.54 -10.36 11.68
N PHE A 207 5.72 -10.72 10.40
CA PHE A 207 6.83 -10.25 9.56
C PHE A 207 6.30 -9.61 8.29
N VAL A 208 6.80 -8.42 7.99
CA VAL A 208 6.45 -7.64 6.79
C VAL A 208 7.68 -7.47 5.90
N VAL A 209 7.52 -7.72 4.61
CA VAL A 209 8.47 -7.32 3.58
C VAL A 209 7.87 -6.16 2.79
N SER A 210 8.48 -4.97 2.90
CA SER A 210 8.10 -3.75 2.18
C SER A 210 9.14 -3.45 1.11
N ASP A 211 8.92 -3.97 -0.09
CA ASP A 211 9.84 -3.81 -1.23
C ASP A 211 9.46 -2.57 -2.05
N TYR A 212 10.42 -1.67 -2.28
CA TYR A 212 10.30 -0.49 -3.13
C TYR A 212 11.27 -0.51 -4.32
N ASP A 213 11.89 -1.68 -4.59
CA ASP A 213 12.89 -1.86 -5.64
C ASP A 213 14.10 -0.92 -5.50
N LYS A 214 14.57 -0.72 -4.26
CA LYS A 214 15.79 0.04 -3.96
C LYS A 214 16.96 -0.85 -3.56
N GLY A 215 16.79 -2.17 -3.70
CA GLY A 215 17.86 -3.15 -3.61
C GLY A 215 18.14 -3.70 -2.22
N VAL A 216 17.39 -3.37 -1.20
CA VAL A 216 17.50 -3.98 0.14
C VAL A 216 16.92 -5.39 0.11
N VAL A 217 15.75 -5.55 -0.51
CA VAL A 217 15.11 -6.85 -0.66
C VAL A 217 15.77 -7.60 -1.82
N THR A 218 16.49 -8.67 -1.52
CA THR A 218 17.17 -9.50 -2.53
C THR A 218 16.64 -10.92 -2.53
N PRO A 219 16.75 -11.65 -3.67
CA PRO A 219 16.37 -13.07 -3.74
C PRO A 219 17.03 -13.93 -2.67
N ARG A 220 18.29 -13.64 -2.31
CA ARG A 220 19.03 -14.38 -1.30
C ARG A 220 18.47 -14.15 0.10
N ILE A 221 18.18 -12.89 0.46
CA ILE A 221 17.57 -12.57 1.76
C ILE A 221 16.21 -13.25 1.87
N LEU A 222 15.37 -13.16 0.83
CA LEU A 222 14.06 -13.79 0.82
C LEU A 222 14.15 -15.31 0.98
N ALA A 223 15.05 -15.98 0.23
CA ALA A 223 15.21 -17.43 0.29
C ALA A 223 15.70 -17.93 1.67
N ASP A 224 16.49 -17.13 2.37
CA ASP A 224 17.02 -17.48 3.71
C ASP A 224 15.96 -17.25 4.80
N ILE A 225 15.22 -16.14 4.75
CA ILE A 225 14.40 -15.68 5.86
C ILE A 225 12.94 -16.16 5.78
N LEU A 226 12.33 -16.15 4.58
CA LEU A 226 10.88 -16.41 4.46
C LEU A 226 10.46 -17.78 4.99
N PRO A 227 11.17 -18.90 4.71
CA PRO A 227 10.74 -20.21 5.21
C PRO A 227 10.73 -20.29 6.74
N ALA A 228 11.74 -19.72 7.39
CA ALA A 228 11.86 -19.74 8.84
C ALA A 228 10.82 -18.81 9.52
N ALA A 229 10.54 -17.66 8.92
CA ALA A 229 9.53 -16.72 9.41
C ALA A 229 8.12 -17.30 9.24
N TYR A 230 7.78 -17.80 8.06
CA TYR A 230 6.47 -18.36 7.73
C TYR A 230 6.07 -19.55 8.61
N ALA A 231 7.05 -20.36 9.04
CA ALA A 231 6.81 -21.49 9.95
C ALA A 231 6.36 -21.05 11.38
N ARG A 232 6.47 -19.75 11.70
CA ARG A 232 6.26 -19.25 13.07
C ARG A 232 5.25 -18.13 13.18
N VAL A 233 5.20 -17.24 12.20
CA VAL A 233 4.38 -16.02 12.25
C VAL A 233 3.79 -15.72 10.88
N PRO A 234 2.69 -14.96 10.80
CA PRO A 234 2.18 -14.43 9.53
C PRO A 234 3.26 -13.63 8.80
N VAL A 235 3.46 -13.93 7.51
CA VAL A 235 4.37 -13.22 6.61
C VAL A 235 3.58 -12.46 5.56
N LEU A 236 3.71 -11.14 5.57
CA LEU A 236 3.02 -10.25 4.64
C LEU A 236 4.03 -9.56 3.72
N ILE A 237 3.70 -9.44 2.44
CA ILE A 237 4.62 -8.86 1.46
C ILE A 237 3.91 -7.81 0.60
N ASP A 238 4.43 -6.57 0.61
CA ASP A 238 4.14 -5.55 -0.40
C ASP A 238 5.11 -5.73 -1.57
N PRO A 239 4.67 -6.27 -2.71
CA PRO A 239 5.57 -6.80 -3.73
C PRO A 239 6.02 -5.75 -4.74
N LYS A 240 7.18 -5.98 -5.35
CA LYS A 240 7.61 -5.35 -6.60
C LYS A 240 7.98 -6.39 -7.64
N ILE A 241 7.85 -6.03 -8.92
CA ILE A 241 7.97 -6.97 -10.06
C ILE A 241 9.30 -7.70 -10.05
N ARG A 242 10.39 -7.02 -9.72
CA ARG A 242 11.74 -7.60 -9.77
C ARG A 242 11.88 -8.88 -8.96
N ASN A 243 11.34 -8.90 -7.75
CA ASN A 243 11.50 -10.02 -6.81
C ASN A 243 10.30 -10.96 -6.78
N PHE A 244 9.32 -10.80 -7.70
CA PHE A 244 8.04 -11.50 -7.63
C PHE A 244 8.18 -13.02 -7.46
N ALA A 245 9.04 -13.68 -8.21
CA ALA A 245 9.22 -15.12 -8.14
C ALA A 245 9.80 -15.63 -6.79
N HIS A 246 10.29 -14.72 -5.95
CA HIS A 246 11.00 -15.03 -4.69
C HIS A 246 10.17 -14.77 -3.43
N TYR A 247 8.96 -14.19 -3.53
CA TYR A 247 8.09 -13.91 -2.39
C TYR A 247 7.33 -15.16 -1.91
N ARG A 248 8.09 -16.20 -1.56
CA ARG A 248 7.53 -17.48 -1.12
C ARG A 248 8.43 -18.19 -0.10
N PRO A 249 7.83 -18.82 0.96
CA PRO A 249 6.39 -18.80 1.28
C PRO A 249 5.94 -17.46 1.86
N ALA A 250 4.63 -17.18 1.77
CA ALA A 250 4.01 -15.99 2.34
C ALA A 250 2.57 -16.28 2.76
N SER A 251 2.10 -15.62 3.83
CA SER A 251 0.70 -15.70 4.24
C SER A 251 -0.18 -14.77 3.39
N LEU A 252 0.34 -13.58 3.06
CA LEU A 252 -0.43 -12.57 2.33
C LEU A 252 0.47 -11.75 1.40
N ILE A 253 0.02 -11.55 0.17
CA ILE A 253 0.62 -10.65 -0.82
C ILE A 253 -0.33 -9.49 -1.08
N THR A 254 0.17 -8.23 -1.08
CA THR A 254 -0.66 -7.02 -1.15
C THR A 254 -0.38 -6.11 -2.35
N PRO A 255 -0.45 -6.57 -3.60
CA PRO A 255 -0.25 -5.72 -4.77
C PRO A 255 -1.40 -4.70 -4.93
N ASN A 256 -1.12 -3.55 -5.53
CA ASN A 256 -2.21 -2.75 -6.08
C ASN A 256 -2.71 -3.35 -7.42
N HIS A 257 -3.87 -2.87 -7.91
CA HIS A 257 -4.50 -3.43 -9.10
C HIS A 257 -3.60 -3.35 -10.36
N HIS A 258 -2.83 -2.28 -10.52
CA HIS A 258 -1.88 -2.16 -11.63
C HIS A 258 -0.71 -3.15 -11.49
N GLU A 259 -0.18 -3.31 -10.28
CA GLU A 259 0.87 -4.29 -9.99
C GLU A 259 0.36 -5.71 -10.23
N ALA A 260 -0.84 -6.05 -9.75
CA ALA A 260 -1.42 -7.38 -9.93
C ALA A 260 -1.56 -7.76 -11.40
N LEU A 261 -2.08 -6.85 -12.23
CA LEU A 261 -2.21 -7.06 -13.68
C LEU A 261 -0.84 -7.22 -14.36
N ARG A 262 0.13 -6.37 -14.02
CA ARG A 262 1.50 -6.45 -14.56
C ARG A 262 2.23 -7.73 -14.14
N LEU A 263 2.08 -8.19 -12.90
CA LEU A 263 2.68 -9.43 -12.40
C LEU A 263 2.17 -10.67 -13.11
N THR A 264 0.94 -10.60 -13.63
CA THR A 264 0.26 -11.72 -14.29
C THR A 264 0.19 -11.58 -15.81
N ASN A 265 0.64 -10.45 -16.37
CA ASN A 265 0.51 -10.08 -17.79
C ASN A 265 -0.96 -10.06 -18.25
N LEU A 266 -1.89 -9.68 -17.40
CA LEU A 266 -3.28 -9.45 -17.71
C LEU A 266 -3.53 -7.96 -17.97
N GLU A 267 -4.38 -7.63 -18.95
CA GLU A 267 -4.65 -6.24 -19.36
C GLU A 267 -6.00 -5.70 -18.87
N VAL A 268 -6.89 -6.59 -18.41
CA VAL A 268 -8.28 -6.21 -18.13
C VAL A 268 -8.45 -5.80 -16.67
N ASP A 269 -8.62 -4.49 -16.43
CA ASP A 269 -8.97 -3.94 -15.10
C ASP A 269 -10.49 -4.06 -14.85
N SER A 270 -10.93 -5.30 -14.67
CA SER A 270 -12.29 -5.66 -14.24
C SER A 270 -12.22 -6.51 -12.99
N ASP A 271 -13.34 -6.67 -12.30
CA ASP A 271 -13.42 -7.54 -11.12
C ASP A 271 -13.03 -8.99 -11.45
N ASP A 272 -13.47 -9.50 -12.61
CA ASP A 272 -13.09 -10.83 -13.10
C ASP A 272 -11.59 -10.91 -13.46
N GLY A 273 -11.04 -9.88 -14.10
CA GLY A 273 -9.62 -9.81 -14.43
C GLY A 273 -8.74 -9.77 -13.18
N LEU A 274 -9.13 -9.00 -12.17
CA LEU A 274 -8.43 -8.95 -10.88
C LEU A 274 -8.54 -10.26 -10.10
N HIS A 275 -9.69 -10.95 -10.18
CA HIS A 275 -9.84 -12.28 -9.60
C HIS A 275 -8.90 -13.30 -10.28
N GLN A 276 -8.80 -13.29 -11.60
CA GLN A 276 -7.85 -14.14 -12.34
C GLN A 276 -6.40 -13.79 -11.97
N ALA A 277 -6.08 -12.50 -11.84
CA ALA A 277 -4.76 -12.05 -11.40
C ALA A 277 -4.42 -12.55 -9.99
N ALA A 278 -5.34 -12.44 -9.04
CA ALA A 278 -5.14 -12.93 -7.68
C ALA A 278 -4.91 -14.44 -7.62
N ARG A 279 -5.70 -15.22 -8.37
CA ARG A 279 -5.50 -16.68 -8.49
C ARG A 279 -4.13 -17.02 -9.07
N ALA A 280 -3.73 -16.36 -10.17
CA ALA A 280 -2.43 -16.58 -10.78
C ALA A 280 -1.26 -16.20 -9.87
N ILE A 281 -1.38 -15.12 -9.09
CA ILE A 281 -0.38 -14.75 -8.08
C ILE A 281 -0.29 -15.84 -7.01
N ARG A 282 -1.44 -16.24 -6.46
CA ARG A 282 -1.52 -17.25 -5.40
C ARG A 282 -0.92 -18.58 -5.85
N GLU A 283 -1.27 -19.06 -7.03
CA GLU A 283 -0.73 -20.31 -7.60
C GLU A 283 0.79 -20.25 -7.83
N ARG A 284 1.28 -19.12 -8.38
CA ARG A 284 2.74 -18.95 -8.65
C ARG A 284 3.58 -18.90 -7.39
N LEU A 285 3.05 -18.29 -6.33
CA LEU A 285 3.79 -18.04 -5.08
C LEU A 285 3.49 -19.11 -4.03
N GLY A 286 2.38 -19.85 -4.15
CA GLY A 286 1.92 -20.76 -3.12
C GLY A 286 1.58 -20.04 -1.81
N CYS A 287 1.08 -18.78 -1.90
CA CYS A 287 0.71 -18.01 -0.72
C CYS A 287 -0.73 -18.33 -0.27
N ASP A 288 -1.04 -18.07 1.01
CA ASP A 288 -2.35 -18.40 1.56
C ASP A 288 -3.43 -17.46 1.03
N ALA A 289 -3.11 -16.17 0.88
CA ALA A 289 -4.04 -15.15 0.43
C ALA A 289 -3.39 -14.07 -0.44
N VAL A 290 -4.21 -13.38 -1.25
CA VAL A 290 -3.85 -12.18 -2.01
C VAL A 290 -4.87 -11.09 -1.73
N LEU A 291 -4.42 -9.90 -1.31
CA LEU A 291 -5.24 -8.72 -1.16
C LEU A 291 -4.83 -7.70 -2.21
N ILE A 292 -5.73 -7.35 -3.12
CA ILE A 292 -5.48 -6.33 -4.14
C ILE A 292 -6.12 -5.01 -3.71
N THR A 293 -5.31 -3.94 -3.58
CA THR A 293 -5.82 -2.59 -3.37
C THR A 293 -6.29 -1.99 -4.69
N ARG A 294 -7.49 -1.37 -4.69
CA ARG A 294 -8.20 -0.93 -5.90
C ARG A 294 -8.51 0.56 -5.91
N GLY A 295 -7.79 1.34 -5.10
CA GLY A 295 -7.99 2.79 -4.96
C GLY A 295 -9.38 3.12 -4.41
N ASP A 296 -10.13 3.94 -5.13
CA ASP A 296 -11.49 4.37 -4.80
C ASP A 296 -12.53 3.22 -4.78
N ARG A 297 -12.18 2.08 -5.39
CA ARG A 297 -13.01 0.86 -5.37
C ARG A 297 -12.78 -0.02 -4.14
N GLY A 298 -11.88 0.37 -3.21
CA GLY A 298 -11.58 -0.36 -1.98
C GLY A 298 -10.58 -1.49 -2.20
N ILE A 299 -10.86 -2.68 -1.67
CA ILE A 299 -9.96 -3.83 -1.73
C ILE A 299 -10.69 -5.09 -2.20
N MET A 300 -9.91 -6.04 -2.73
CA MET A 300 -10.35 -7.40 -3.03
C MET A 300 -9.44 -8.38 -2.29
N LEU A 301 -10.02 -9.29 -1.53
CA LEU A 301 -9.32 -10.37 -0.82
C LEU A 301 -9.67 -11.72 -1.47
N LEU A 302 -8.65 -12.48 -1.83
CA LEU A 302 -8.76 -13.89 -2.21
C LEU A 302 -7.99 -14.72 -1.18
N GLU A 303 -8.69 -15.57 -0.44
CA GLU A 303 -8.13 -16.48 0.56
C GLU A 303 -8.37 -17.92 0.15
N GLY A 304 -7.31 -18.71 0.06
CA GLY A 304 -7.41 -20.10 -0.37
C GLY A 304 -8.08 -20.23 -1.75
N ASP A 305 -8.93 -21.23 -1.88
CA ASP A 305 -9.72 -21.52 -3.10
C ASP A 305 -11.15 -20.94 -3.03
N HIS A 306 -11.41 -20.04 -2.06
CA HIS A 306 -12.70 -19.40 -1.91
C HIS A 306 -12.96 -18.36 -3.01
N ASP A 307 -14.22 -17.94 -3.14
CA ASP A 307 -14.56 -16.81 -3.99
C ASP A 307 -13.98 -15.52 -3.42
N PRO A 308 -13.56 -14.56 -4.29
CA PRO A 308 -13.00 -13.31 -3.84
C PRO A 308 -14.02 -12.45 -3.09
N VAL A 309 -13.56 -11.82 -2.04
CA VAL A 309 -14.36 -10.92 -1.24
C VAL A 309 -13.98 -9.47 -1.58
N PHE A 310 -14.98 -8.66 -1.93
CA PHE A 310 -14.80 -7.25 -2.25
C PHE A 310 -15.26 -6.37 -1.09
N VAL A 311 -14.38 -5.50 -0.59
CA VAL A 311 -14.67 -4.52 0.45
C VAL A 311 -14.65 -3.15 -0.19
N ALA A 312 -15.78 -2.45 -0.19
CA ALA A 312 -15.87 -1.10 -0.70
C ALA A 312 -14.99 -0.14 0.12
N THR A 313 -14.47 0.90 -0.53
CA THR A 313 -13.63 1.88 0.18
C THR A 313 -14.37 2.53 1.35
N ALA A 314 -13.66 2.68 2.47
CA ALA A 314 -14.13 3.45 3.62
C ALA A 314 -13.77 4.95 3.52
N ALA A 315 -13.00 5.37 2.51
CA ALA A 315 -12.61 6.75 2.29
C ALA A 315 -13.83 7.63 1.98
N ARG A 316 -13.93 8.78 2.65
CA ARG A 316 -14.96 9.79 2.41
C ARG A 316 -14.48 10.90 1.49
N GLU A 317 -13.23 11.29 1.68
CA GLU A 317 -12.54 12.32 0.90
C GLU A 317 -11.12 11.85 0.64
N VAL A 318 -10.56 12.17 -0.53
CA VAL A 318 -9.20 11.77 -0.91
C VAL A 318 -8.42 13.04 -1.21
N TYR A 319 -7.40 13.31 -0.39
CA TYR A 319 -6.46 14.42 -0.57
C TYR A 319 -5.11 13.93 -1.11
N ASP A 320 -4.59 12.85 -0.53
CA ASP A 320 -3.29 12.29 -0.91
C ASP A 320 -3.28 10.77 -0.70
N VAL A 321 -2.87 10.02 -1.69
CA VAL A 321 -2.79 8.56 -1.62
C VAL A 321 -1.39 8.06 -1.21
N THR A 322 -0.45 8.98 -0.94
CA THR A 322 0.91 8.64 -0.57
C THR A 322 0.94 7.88 0.76
N GLY A 323 1.54 6.69 0.77
CA GLY A 323 1.65 5.86 1.97
C GLY A 323 0.39 5.05 2.32
N ALA A 324 -0.69 5.12 1.53
CA ALA A 324 -1.90 4.32 1.79
C ALA A 324 -1.60 2.81 1.77
N GLY A 325 -0.76 2.33 0.86
CA GLY A 325 -0.29 0.93 0.81
C GLY A 325 0.45 0.51 2.06
N ASP A 326 1.34 1.39 2.57
CA ASP A 326 2.07 1.16 3.82
C ASP A 326 1.12 1.04 5.01
N THR A 327 0.08 1.88 5.06
CA THR A 327 -0.97 1.81 6.10
C THR A 327 -1.77 0.52 6.00
N VAL A 328 -2.10 0.08 4.78
CA VAL A 328 -2.80 -1.20 4.56
C VAL A 328 -1.98 -2.35 5.11
N ILE A 329 -0.73 -2.51 4.68
CA ILE A 329 0.08 -3.66 5.11
C ILE A 329 0.44 -3.60 6.61
N ALA A 330 0.66 -2.41 7.16
CA ALA A 330 0.90 -2.21 8.59
C ALA A 330 -0.30 -2.66 9.43
N THR A 331 -1.52 -2.23 9.04
CA THR A 331 -2.76 -2.61 9.74
C THR A 331 -3.05 -4.10 9.60
N LEU A 332 -2.86 -4.69 8.41
CA LEU A 332 -2.98 -6.12 8.18
C LEU A 332 -2.05 -6.91 9.11
N ALA A 333 -0.79 -6.52 9.18
CA ALA A 333 0.21 -7.20 10.01
C ALA A 333 -0.14 -7.13 11.51
N ALA A 334 -0.52 -5.94 12.00
CA ALA A 334 -0.91 -5.76 13.40
C ALA A 334 -2.18 -6.54 13.75
N ALA A 335 -3.19 -6.55 12.85
CA ALA A 335 -4.44 -7.27 13.06
C ALA A 335 -4.25 -8.79 13.06
N LEU A 336 -3.50 -9.34 12.10
CA LEU A 336 -3.21 -10.77 12.03
C LEU A 336 -2.37 -11.22 13.24
N ALA A 337 -1.39 -10.44 13.66
CA ALA A 337 -0.64 -10.68 14.89
C ALA A 337 -1.54 -10.68 16.13
N ALA A 338 -2.60 -9.86 16.15
CA ALA A 338 -3.61 -9.82 17.20
C ALA A 338 -4.64 -10.95 17.14
N GLY A 339 -4.56 -11.84 16.15
CA GLY A 339 -5.47 -13.00 15.99
C GLY A 339 -6.73 -12.70 15.18
N ALA A 340 -6.71 -11.65 14.35
CA ALA A 340 -7.79 -11.42 13.39
C ALA A 340 -7.78 -12.49 12.29
N THR A 341 -8.94 -12.79 11.73
CA THR A 341 -9.05 -13.49 10.45
C THR A 341 -8.58 -12.60 9.32
N MET A 342 -8.25 -13.17 8.14
CA MET A 342 -7.85 -12.39 6.95
C MET A 342 -8.90 -11.33 6.59
N LEU A 343 -10.19 -11.66 6.67
CA LEU A 343 -11.28 -10.74 6.35
C LEU A 343 -11.42 -9.62 7.38
N GLU A 344 -11.28 -9.91 8.68
CA GLU A 344 -11.28 -8.88 9.73
C GLU A 344 -10.10 -7.93 9.57
N ALA A 345 -8.90 -8.47 9.31
CA ALA A 345 -7.70 -7.68 9.07
C ALA A 345 -7.85 -6.79 7.82
N ALA A 346 -8.41 -7.34 6.73
CA ALA A 346 -8.68 -6.59 5.50
C ALA A 346 -9.70 -5.46 5.73
N SER A 347 -10.74 -5.70 6.54
CA SER A 347 -11.71 -4.66 6.92
C SER A 347 -11.04 -3.53 7.71
N LEU A 348 -10.28 -3.85 8.76
CA LEU A 348 -9.52 -2.86 9.54
C LEU A 348 -8.56 -2.05 8.66
N ALA A 349 -7.83 -2.72 7.76
CA ALA A 349 -6.89 -2.08 6.85
C ALA A 349 -7.57 -1.13 5.85
N ASN A 350 -8.75 -1.48 5.35
CA ASN A 350 -9.55 -0.62 4.47
C ASN A 350 -10.04 0.65 5.18
N HIS A 351 -10.46 0.54 6.44
CA HIS A 351 -10.82 1.68 7.28
C HIS A 351 -9.61 2.58 7.58
N ALA A 352 -8.47 1.98 7.95
CA ALA A 352 -7.23 2.71 8.20
C ALA A 352 -6.75 3.47 6.95
N ALA A 353 -6.77 2.82 5.78
CA ALA A 353 -6.46 3.47 4.51
C ALA A 353 -7.41 4.63 4.21
N GLY A 354 -8.71 4.44 4.48
CA GLY A 354 -9.73 5.49 4.30
C GLY A 354 -9.47 6.74 5.14
N ILE A 355 -8.87 6.60 6.33
CA ILE A 355 -8.48 7.72 7.18
C ILE A 355 -7.26 8.46 6.61
N VAL A 356 -6.21 7.71 6.24
CA VAL A 356 -4.94 8.34 5.85
C VAL A 356 -5.01 9.05 4.50
N VAL A 357 -5.81 8.55 3.54
CA VAL A 357 -5.98 9.26 2.25
C VAL A 357 -6.73 10.59 2.38
N GLY A 358 -7.39 10.84 3.51
CA GLY A 358 -7.95 12.14 3.89
C GLY A 358 -6.94 13.11 4.51
N LYS A 359 -5.67 12.71 4.66
CA LYS A 359 -4.58 13.52 5.24
C LYS A 359 -3.54 13.83 4.17
N VAL A 360 -2.73 14.87 4.34
CA VAL A 360 -1.68 15.26 3.38
C VAL A 360 -0.36 14.56 3.74
N GLY A 361 0.32 14.01 2.74
CA GLY A 361 1.61 13.34 2.88
C GLY A 361 1.51 11.91 3.44
N THR A 362 2.65 11.35 3.86
CA THR A 362 2.72 10.05 4.53
C THR A 362 2.18 10.17 5.95
N ALA A 363 0.86 10.09 6.08
CA ALA A 363 0.17 10.19 7.36
C ALA A 363 -0.04 8.81 7.98
N THR A 364 -0.24 8.78 9.30
CA THR A 364 -0.61 7.59 10.06
C THR A 364 -2.03 7.71 10.62
N THR A 365 -2.60 6.58 11.03
CA THR A 365 -3.85 6.56 11.79
C THR A 365 -3.62 5.96 13.17
N SER A 366 -4.20 6.59 14.21
CA SER A 366 -4.17 6.08 15.56
C SER A 366 -5.23 5.00 15.78
N ALA A 367 -5.03 4.17 16.81
CA ALA A 367 -6.02 3.21 17.29
C ALA A 367 -7.39 3.85 17.55
N ALA A 368 -7.41 5.05 18.13
CA ALA A 368 -8.63 5.80 18.45
C ALA A 368 -9.35 6.28 17.16
N GLU A 369 -8.61 6.83 16.19
CA GLU A 369 -9.18 7.22 14.90
C GLU A 369 -9.75 6.02 14.15
N LEU A 370 -9.05 4.88 14.16
CA LEU A 370 -9.50 3.65 13.51
C LEU A 370 -10.79 3.14 14.17
N LEU A 371 -10.84 3.04 15.51
CA LEU A 371 -12.03 2.60 16.23
C LEU A 371 -13.24 3.51 15.99
N ALA A 372 -13.03 4.80 15.78
CA ALA A 372 -14.10 5.76 15.53
C ALA A 372 -14.81 5.56 14.17
N THR A 373 -14.26 4.74 13.28
CA THR A 373 -14.87 4.43 11.98
C THR A 373 -15.88 3.28 12.02
N PHE A 374 -15.96 2.57 13.14
CA PHE A 374 -16.93 1.51 13.46
C PHE A 374 -17.97 2.02 14.45
#